data_6411c06aee297357e70de80c7a195949
#
_entry.id   6411c06aee297357e70de80c7a195949
#
_cell.length_a   1.000
_cell.length_b   1.000
_cell.length_c   1.000
_cell.angle_alpha   90.00
_cell.angle_beta   90.00
_cell.angle_gamma   90.00
#
_symmetry.space_group_name_H-M   'P 1'
#
loop_
_entity.id
_entity.type
_entity.pdbx_description
1 polymer ?
#
loop_
_entity_poly.entity_id
_entity_poly.type
_entity_poly.pdbx_seq_one_letter_code
_entity_poly.pdbx_strand_id
1 'polypeptide(L)'
;MTIRAQRRKTTSLWKHTLLAVLLAFTAISIACADTRAKRMNAWMGLPIDDLIIQWGAPIRTAKLSDGRMVYSWISVKSVGRTHRSNFTVSKDGIIEGWSNFDTSIPDYPR
;
A
#
# COMPACT_ATOMS: atom_id res chain seq x y z
N MET A 1 42.02 36.58 -11.35
CA MET A 1 40.59 36.75 -11.78
C MET A 1 39.87 35.43 -12.11
N THR A 2 40.58 34.46 -12.67
CA THR A 2 40.03 33.12 -12.97
C THR A 2 39.61 32.34 -11.73
N ILE A 3 40.27 32.55 -10.57
CA ILE A 3 39.97 31.84 -9.31
C ILE A 3 38.62 32.25 -8.72
N ARG A 4 38.21 33.52 -8.86
CA ARG A 4 36.91 34.01 -8.37
C ARG A 4 35.74 33.44 -9.17
N ALA A 5 35.89 33.25 -10.46
CA ALA A 5 34.88 32.65 -11.32
C ALA A 5 34.69 31.15 -10.98
N GLN A 6 35.76 30.45 -10.66
CA GLN A 6 35.67 29.03 -10.24
C GLN A 6 34.97 28.86 -8.87
N ARG A 7 35.20 29.78 -7.92
CA ARG A 7 34.49 29.74 -6.63
C ARG A 7 32.96 29.92 -6.79
N ARG A 8 32.53 30.79 -7.70
CA ARG A 8 31.12 30.98 -7.99
C ARG A 8 30.48 29.73 -8.61
N LYS A 9 31.18 29.05 -9.51
CA LYS A 9 30.71 27.80 -10.11
C LYS A 9 30.59 26.68 -9.08
N THR A 10 31.51 26.58 -8.13
CA THR A 10 31.48 25.56 -7.08
C THR A 10 30.32 25.77 -6.09
N THR A 11 30.03 27.00 -5.71
CA THR A 11 28.89 27.31 -4.82
C THR A 11 27.54 27.06 -5.49
N SER A 12 27.42 27.30 -6.80
CA SER A 12 26.22 27.03 -7.56
C SER A 12 25.94 25.51 -7.68
N LEU A 13 26.98 24.72 -7.92
CA LEU A 13 26.89 23.26 -8.01
C LEU A 13 26.49 22.62 -6.68
N TRP A 14 26.95 23.14 -5.56
CA TRP A 14 26.59 22.63 -4.25
C TRP A 14 25.08 22.87 -3.94
N LYS A 15 24.56 24.03 -4.26
CA LYS A 15 23.14 24.32 -4.09
C LYS A 15 22.25 23.36 -4.88
N HIS A 16 22.62 23.03 -6.10
CA HIS A 16 21.91 22.07 -6.94
C HIS A 16 22.01 20.63 -6.38
N THR A 17 23.16 20.27 -5.83
CA THR A 17 23.36 18.95 -5.21
C THR A 17 22.51 18.78 -3.97
N LEU A 18 22.43 19.81 -3.09
CA LEU A 18 21.58 19.79 -1.91
C LEU A 18 20.09 19.68 -2.26
N LEU A 19 19.64 20.38 -3.29
CA LEU A 19 18.28 20.32 -3.76
C LEU A 19 17.93 18.93 -4.30
N ALA A 20 18.83 18.30 -5.05
CA ALA A 20 18.64 16.95 -5.59
C ALA A 20 18.55 15.90 -4.47
N VAL A 21 19.37 16.03 -3.41
CA VAL A 21 19.32 15.14 -2.24
C VAL A 21 18.00 15.29 -1.49
N LEU A 22 17.51 16.50 -1.28
CA LEU A 22 16.22 16.75 -0.64
C LEU A 22 15.05 16.18 -1.43
N LEU A 23 15.06 16.31 -2.76
CA LEU A 23 14.04 15.75 -3.63
C LEU A 23 14.07 14.21 -3.63
N ALA A 24 15.24 13.60 -3.57
CA ALA A 24 15.39 12.16 -3.47
C ALA A 24 14.83 11.62 -2.15
N PHE A 25 15.04 12.34 -1.03
CA PHE A 25 14.49 11.98 0.28
C PHE A 25 12.97 12.00 0.31
N THR A 26 12.35 13.04 -0.26
CA THR A 26 10.88 13.13 -0.34
C THR A 26 10.28 12.04 -1.22
N ALA A 27 10.94 11.67 -2.32
CA ALA A 27 10.49 10.59 -3.20
C ALA A 27 10.52 9.22 -2.49
N ILE A 28 11.53 8.96 -1.66
CA ILE A 28 11.62 7.71 -0.88
C ILE A 28 10.48 7.63 0.15
N SER A 29 10.14 8.72 0.82
CA SER A 29 9.04 8.76 1.80
C SER A 29 7.69 8.48 1.14
N ILE A 30 7.43 9.03 -0.03
CA ILE A 30 6.21 8.79 -0.81
C ILE A 30 6.15 7.33 -1.28
N ALA A 31 7.27 6.75 -1.71
CA ALA A 31 7.33 5.35 -2.14
C ALA A 31 7.02 4.37 -1.01
N CYS A 32 7.44 4.64 0.24
CA CYS A 32 7.12 3.82 1.41
C CYS A 32 5.63 3.89 1.77
N ALA A 33 4.97 5.05 1.66
CA ALA A 33 3.53 5.22 1.89
C ALA A 33 2.70 4.48 0.85
N ASP A 34 3.14 4.47 -0.42
CA ASP A 34 2.42 3.85 -1.54
C ASP A 34 2.62 2.33 -1.63
N THR A 35 3.59 1.75 -0.92
CA THR A 35 3.91 0.31 -1.07
C THR A 35 2.72 -0.59 -0.73
N ARG A 36 1.95 -0.23 0.30
CA ARG A 36 0.76 -1.00 0.69
C ARG A 36 -0.34 -0.90 -0.37
N ALA A 37 -0.63 0.30 -0.83
CA ALA A 37 -1.61 0.53 -1.90
C ALA A 37 -1.21 -0.17 -3.20
N LYS A 38 0.06 -0.14 -3.55
CA LYS A 38 0.59 -0.86 -4.72
C LYS A 38 0.39 -2.37 -4.62
N ARG A 39 0.63 -2.96 -3.44
CA ARG A 39 0.40 -4.39 -3.21
C ARG A 39 -1.07 -4.76 -3.39
N MET A 40 -1.96 -3.94 -2.83
CA MET A 40 -3.39 -4.18 -2.96
C MET A 40 -3.87 -3.99 -4.39
N ASN A 41 -3.40 -2.94 -5.06
CA ASN A 41 -3.74 -2.65 -6.45
C ASN A 41 -3.22 -3.71 -7.43
N ALA A 42 -2.13 -4.38 -7.09
CA ALA A 42 -1.58 -5.46 -7.92
C ALA A 42 -2.55 -6.65 -8.06
N TRP A 43 -3.47 -6.82 -7.10
CA TRP A 43 -4.49 -7.88 -7.15
C TRP A 43 -5.73 -7.50 -7.95
N MET A 44 -5.89 -6.24 -8.31
CA MET A 44 -7.04 -5.78 -9.08
C MET A 44 -7.08 -6.43 -10.46
N GLY A 45 -8.25 -6.94 -10.82
CA GLY A 45 -8.44 -7.64 -12.10
C GLY A 45 -7.98 -9.09 -12.13
N LEU A 46 -7.41 -9.61 -11.05
CA LEU A 46 -6.98 -10.99 -10.94
C LEU A 46 -8.07 -11.87 -10.32
N PRO A 47 -8.05 -13.19 -10.58
CA PRO A 47 -8.98 -14.10 -9.92
C PRO A 47 -8.76 -14.17 -8.42
N ILE A 48 -9.85 -14.28 -7.66
CA ILE A 48 -9.79 -14.40 -6.20
C ILE A 48 -9.06 -15.69 -5.77
N ASP A 49 -9.11 -16.73 -6.58
CA ASP A 49 -8.44 -17.99 -6.30
C ASP A 49 -6.93 -17.83 -6.15
N ASP A 50 -6.32 -16.95 -6.97
CA ASP A 50 -4.88 -16.67 -6.88
C ASP A 50 -4.52 -15.99 -5.55
N LEU A 51 -5.37 -15.11 -5.05
CA LEU A 51 -5.17 -14.46 -3.76
C LEU A 51 -5.31 -15.47 -2.61
N ILE A 52 -6.28 -16.35 -2.68
CA ILE A 52 -6.50 -17.41 -1.68
C ILE A 52 -5.30 -18.35 -1.62
N ILE A 53 -4.74 -18.70 -2.77
CA ILE A 53 -3.54 -19.55 -2.82
C ILE A 53 -2.35 -18.88 -2.11
N GLN A 54 -2.17 -17.58 -2.28
CA GLN A 54 -1.04 -16.88 -1.68
C GLN A 54 -1.27 -16.50 -0.22
N TRP A 55 -2.46 -16.04 0.13
CA TRP A 55 -2.75 -15.52 1.47
C TRP A 55 -3.41 -16.54 2.40
N GLY A 56 -3.83 -17.65 1.86
CA GLY A 56 -4.59 -18.65 2.59
C GLY A 56 -6.09 -18.35 2.56
N ALA A 57 -6.86 -19.17 3.27
CA ALA A 57 -8.30 -19.03 3.33
C ALA A 57 -8.70 -17.72 4.01
N PRO A 58 -9.72 -17.01 3.48
CA PRO A 58 -10.24 -15.81 4.12
C PRO A 58 -10.90 -16.17 5.45
N ILE A 59 -10.84 -15.24 6.41
CA ILE A 59 -11.48 -15.43 7.72
C ILE A 59 -12.99 -15.19 7.65
N ARG A 60 -13.43 -14.39 6.69
CA ARG A 60 -14.84 -14.12 6.43
C ARG A 60 -15.12 -13.95 4.96
N THR A 61 -16.31 -14.35 4.58
CA THR A 61 -16.89 -14.05 3.28
C THR A 61 -18.30 -13.51 3.46
N ALA A 62 -18.66 -12.52 2.67
CA ALA A 62 -19.98 -11.93 2.68
C ALA A 62 -20.50 -11.81 1.24
N LYS A 63 -21.75 -12.20 1.02
CA LYS A 63 -22.40 -12.05 -0.29
C LYS A 63 -23.20 -10.75 -0.30
N LEU A 64 -22.97 -9.94 -1.32
CA LEU A 64 -23.75 -8.73 -1.54
C LEU A 64 -25.04 -9.04 -2.29
N SER A 65 -26.01 -8.14 -2.18
CA SER A 65 -27.32 -8.31 -2.83
C SER A 65 -27.27 -8.41 -4.36
N ASP A 66 -26.23 -7.82 -4.98
CA ASP A 66 -26.01 -7.87 -6.42
C ASP A 66 -25.24 -9.11 -6.90
N GLY A 67 -24.87 -10.00 -5.98
CA GLY A 67 -24.14 -11.24 -6.28
C GLY A 67 -22.63 -11.14 -6.16
N ARG A 68 -22.07 -9.96 -5.90
CA ARG A 68 -20.66 -9.82 -5.60
C ARG A 68 -20.35 -10.40 -4.23
N MET A 69 -19.09 -10.74 -4.00
CA MET A 69 -18.61 -11.27 -2.73
C MET A 69 -17.56 -10.35 -2.13
N VAL A 70 -17.53 -10.29 -0.80
CA VAL A 70 -16.45 -9.63 -0.06
C VAL A 70 -15.69 -10.69 0.72
N TYR A 71 -14.38 -10.75 0.50
CA TYR A 71 -13.48 -11.66 1.21
C TYR A 71 -12.62 -10.85 2.17
N SER A 72 -12.49 -11.30 3.39
CA SER A 72 -11.77 -10.58 4.45
C SER A 72 -10.67 -11.44 5.05
N TRP A 73 -9.50 -10.85 5.21
CA TRP A 73 -8.35 -11.42 5.93
C TRP A 73 -7.99 -10.52 7.10
N ILE A 74 -7.54 -11.14 8.18
CA ILE A 74 -7.08 -10.42 9.38
C ILE A 74 -5.64 -10.82 9.65
N SER A 75 -4.79 -9.83 9.86
CA SER A 75 -3.42 -10.04 10.34
C SER A 75 -3.21 -9.31 11.65
N VAL A 76 -2.51 -9.95 12.58
CA VAL A 76 -2.15 -9.35 13.86
C VAL A 76 -0.80 -8.68 13.70
N LYS A 77 -0.74 -7.37 13.87
CA LYS A 77 0.51 -6.60 13.76
C LYS A 77 1.27 -6.51 15.06
N SER A 78 0.55 -6.36 16.17
CA SER A 78 1.11 -6.29 17.52
C SER A 78 0.01 -6.62 18.52
N VAL A 79 0.41 -6.78 19.79
CA VAL A 79 -0.57 -7.00 20.84
C VAL A 79 -1.56 -5.84 20.86
N GLY A 80 -2.82 -6.14 20.59
CA GLY A 80 -3.88 -5.16 20.58
C GLY A 80 -4.16 -4.48 19.24
N ARG A 81 -3.44 -4.79 18.17
CA ARG A 81 -3.69 -4.21 16.84
C ARG A 81 -3.92 -5.29 15.81
N THR A 82 -5.06 -5.24 15.14
CA THR A 82 -5.38 -6.10 14.02
C THR A 82 -5.53 -5.26 12.74
N HIS A 83 -5.08 -5.83 11.65
CA HIS A 83 -5.22 -5.25 10.33
C HIS A 83 -6.18 -6.10 9.51
N ARG A 84 -7.24 -5.49 9.03
CA ARG A 84 -8.23 -6.16 8.19
C ARG A 84 -8.08 -5.71 6.75
N SER A 85 -7.95 -6.66 5.86
CA SER A 85 -7.95 -6.43 4.42
C SER A 85 -9.18 -7.05 3.80
N ASN A 86 -9.96 -6.26 3.07
CA ASN A 86 -11.18 -6.70 2.40
C ASN A 86 -11.01 -6.55 0.90
N PHE A 87 -11.47 -7.56 0.15
CA PHE A 87 -11.51 -7.54 -1.31
C PHE A 87 -12.92 -7.77 -1.79
N THR A 88 -13.39 -6.90 -2.66
CA THR A 88 -14.67 -7.05 -3.35
C THR A 88 -14.43 -7.80 -4.66
N VAL A 89 -15.20 -8.85 -4.87
CA VAL A 89 -15.04 -9.78 -5.98
C VAL A 89 -16.33 -9.82 -6.78
N SER A 90 -16.21 -9.78 -8.11
CA SER A 90 -17.35 -9.89 -9.01
C SER A 90 -17.98 -11.28 -8.97
N LYS A 91 -19.14 -11.43 -9.60
CA LYS A 91 -19.81 -12.74 -9.76
C LYS A 91 -18.91 -13.77 -10.44
N ASP A 92 -18.02 -13.32 -11.32
CA ASP A 92 -17.10 -14.18 -12.07
C ASP A 92 -15.84 -14.53 -11.29
N GLY A 93 -15.70 -14.05 -10.06
CA GLY A 93 -14.55 -14.32 -9.21
C GLY A 93 -13.35 -13.42 -9.46
N ILE A 94 -13.54 -12.24 -10.04
CA ILE A 94 -12.48 -11.26 -10.33
C ILE A 94 -12.49 -10.16 -9.29
N ILE A 95 -11.31 -9.81 -8.77
CA ILE A 95 -11.14 -8.77 -7.76
C ILE A 95 -11.39 -7.40 -8.39
N GLU A 96 -12.35 -6.66 -7.84
CA GLU A 96 -12.78 -5.36 -8.35
C GLU A 96 -12.36 -4.20 -7.43
N GLY A 97 -12.22 -4.46 -6.14
CA GLY A 97 -11.93 -3.41 -5.17
C GLY A 97 -11.30 -3.96 -3.91
N TRP A 98 -10.73 -3.07 -3.10
CA TRP A 98 -10.16 -3.43 -1.82
C TRP A 98 -10.32 -2.30 -0.81
N SER A 99 -10.26 -2.64 0.47
CA SER A 99 -10.22 -1.70 1.58
C SER A 99 -9.43 -2.27 2.73
N ASN A 100 -8.76 -1.41 3.48
CA ASN A 100 -7.99 -1.78 4.66
C ASN A 100 -8.49 -1.03 5.86
N PHE A 101 -8.60 -1.73 6.98
CA PHE A 101 -8.96 -1.14 8.26
C PHE A 101 -7.97 -1.58 9.33
N ASP A 102 -7.43 -0.62 10.05
CA ASP A 102 -6.70 -0.89 11.28
C ASP A 102 -7.66 -0.74 12.45
N THR A 103 -7.88 -1.80 13.19
CA THR A 103 -8.67 -1.75 14.41
C THR A 103 -7.76 -1.94 15.61
N SER A 104 -7.79 -0.98 16.51
CA SER A 104 -7.29 -1.19 17.86
C SER A 104 -8.41 -1.87 18.65
N ILE A 105 -8.09 -3.07 19.14
CA ILE A 105 -8.94 -3.97 19.90
C ILE A 105 -9.98 -3.32 20.78
N PRO A 106 -10.99 -4.02 21.21
CA PRO A 106 -11.22 -5.46 21.33
C PRO A 106 -12.48 -5.97 20.68
N ASP A 107 -12.92 -5.36 19.62
CA ASP A 107 -14.11 -5.84 18.95
C ASP A 107 -13.79 -7.01 18.04
N TYR A 108 -13.39 -8.09 18.65
CA TYR A 108 -13.46 -9.38 18.00
C TYR A 108 -14.95 -9.77 17.99
N PRO A 109 -15.62 -9.78 16.85
CA PRO A 109 -16.94 -10.37 16.82
C PRO A 109 -16.78 -11.86 17.10
N ARG A 110 -17.27 -12.24 18.22
CA ARG A 110 -17.34 -13.63 18.62
C ARG A 110 -18.34 -14.39 17.74
#